data_781e1b68abebc3a9d76805b90cec124d
#
_entry.id   781e1b68abebc3a9d76805b90cec124d
#
_cell.length_a   1.000
_cell.length_b   1.000
_cell.length_c   1.000
_cell.angle_alpha   90.00
_cell.angle_beta   90.00
_cell.angle_gamma   90.00
#
_symmetry.space_group_name_H-M   'P 1'
#
loop_
_entity.id
_entity.type
_entity.pdbx_description
1 polymer ?
#
loop_
_entity_poly.entity_id
_entity_poly.type
_entity_poly.pdbx_seq_one_letter_code
_entity_poly.pdbx_strand_id
1 'polypeptide(L)'
;MILYLSVEQVLRLHAHQIGRFGGGRGLRDRGALEAAVARPRATFGGEDLYPDLASKAAALMHSLVMNHPFVDGNKRVGAMSAELFIEVNERGLLAADEEFEDVALAVARGEIDAESLAIWFRQRISGESYLAESADYQVGRDRLREKHDPIVTSADSRKRIARRKR
;
A
#
# COMPACT_ATOMS: atom_id res chain seq x y z
N MET A 1 -7.05 16.48 2.95
CA MET A 1 -5.61 16.34 3.29
C MET A 1 -5.20 14.90 3.07
N ILE A 2 -4.14 14.64 2.32
CA ILE A 2 -3.63 13.28 2.07
C ILE A 2 -2.87 12.75 3.29
N LEU A 3 -3.23 11.57 3.74
CA LEU A 3 -2.51 10.81 4.77
C LEU A 3 -1.46 9.91 4.12
N TYR A 4 -0.22 10.03 4.57
CA TYR A 4 0.90 9.25 4.04
C TYR A 4 1.35 8.20 5.05
N LEU A 5 1.80 7.06 4.55
CA LEU A 5 2.42 6.04 5.38
C LEU A 5 3.79 6.48 5.90
N SER A 6 4.15 6.03 7.09
CA SER A 6 5.50 6.17 7.65
C SER A 6 6.36 4.95 7.34
N VAL A 7 7.68 5.11 7.51
CA VAL A 7 8.64 3.99 7.39
C VAL A 7 8.31 2.87 8.37
N GLU A 8 7.96 3.23 9.61
CA GLU A 8 7.60 2.27 10.66
C GLU A 8 6.34 1.48 10.31
N GLN A 9 5.37 2.09 9.66
CA GLN A 9 4.16 1.40 9.19
C GLN A 9 4.49 0.38 8.11
N VAL A 10 5.34 0.73 7.14
CA VAL A 10 5.77 -0.19 6.09
C VAL A 10 6.62 -1.33 6.67
N LEU A 11 7.50 -1.06 7.65
CA LEU A 11 8.25 -2.10 8.36
C LEU A 11 7.34 -3.09 9.09
N ARG A 12 6.29 -2.60 9.78
CA ARG A 12 5.30 -3.48 10.44
C ARG A 12 4.52 -4.30 9.43
N LEU A 13 4.13 -3.68 8.31
CA LEU A 13 3.41 -4.37 7.24
C LEU A 13 4.27 -5.49 6.63
N HIS A 14 5.55 -5.25 6.39
CA HIS A 14 6.50 -6.27 5.95
C HIS A 14 6.63 -7.41 6.96
N ALA A 15 6.83 -7.10 8.25
CA ALA A 15 6.93 -8.12 9.30
C ALA A 15 5.65 -8.99 9.36
N HIS A 16 4.47 -8.39 9.24
CA HIS A 16 3.20 -9.09 9.18
C HIS A 16 3.11 -10.02 7.97
N GLN A 17 3.50 -9.55 6.78
CA GLN A 17 3.48 -10.34 5.55
C GLN A 17 4.42 -11.54 5.62
N ILE A 18 5.65 -11.35 6.11
CA ILE A 18 6.62 -12.44 6.28
C ILE A 18 6.13 -13.45 7.34
N GLY A 19 5.56 -12.98 8.44
CA GLY A 19 5.01 -13.85 9.48
C GLY A 19 3.85 -14.72 9.01
N ARG A 20 3.02 -14.20 8.08
CA ARG A 20 1.83 -14.88 7.58
C ARG A 20 2.09 -15.81 6.38
N PHE A 21 2.95 -15.38 5.47
CA PHE A 21 3.17 -16.06 4.18
C PHE A 21 4.57 -16.65 4.02
N GLY A 22 5.43 -16.46 5.02
CA GLY A 22 6.82 -16.87 4.96
C GLY A 22 7.69 -15.97 4.10
N GLY A 23 8.97 -16.28 4.07
CA GLY A 23 9.99 -15.54 3.33
C GLY A 23 11.14 -15.09 4.22
N GLY A 24 12.17 -14.51 3.61
CA GLY A 24 13.35 -13.98 4.29
C GLY A 24 13.02 -12.71 5.08
N ARG A 25 13.36 -12.71 6.37
CA ARG A 25 13.24 -11.54 7.23
C ARG A 25 14.39 -10.57 6.98
N GLY A 26 14.13 -9.30 7.23
CA GLY A 26 15.16 -8.28 7.32
C GLY A 26 15.03 -7.17 6.29
N LEU A 27 15.58 -6.05 6.69
CA LEU A 27 15.75 -4.86 5.89
C LEU A 27 17.12 -4.94 5.19
N ARG A 28 17.11 -4.86 3.87
CA ARG A 28 18.34 -4.89 3.06
C ARG A 28 18.95 -3.49 2.95
N ASP A 29 18.11 -2.49 2.71
CA ASP A 29 18.53 -1.11 2.46
C ASP A 29 17.52 -0.11 3.05
N ARG A 30 17.92 0.53 4.16
CA ARG A 30 17.09 1.50 4.85
C ARG A 30 16.89 2.76 4.01
N GLY A 31 17.92 3.23 3.33
CA GLY A 31 17.84 4.41 2.46
C GLY A 31 16.87 4.20 1.29
N ALA A 32 16.89 3.01 0.69
CA ALA A 32 15.95 2.62 -0.34
C ALA A 32 14.50 2.60 0.17
N LEU A 33 14.27 2.13 1.41
CA LEU A 33 12.95 2.16 2.04
C LEU A 33 12.49 3.60 2.30
N GLU A 34 13.32 4.42 2.90
CA GLU A 34 13.02 5.83 3.18
C GLU A 34 12.71 6.60 1.89
N ALA A 35 13.49 6.39 0.84
CA ALA A 35 13.25 6.99 -0.48
C ALA A 35 11.91 6.54 -1.09
N ALA A 36 11.58 5.25 -1.00
CA ALA A 36 10.31 4.72 -1.51
C ALA A 36 9.10 5.29 -0.77
N VAL A 37 9.16 5.37 0.56
CA VAL A 37 8.09 5.93 1.40
C VAL A 37 7.92 7.43 1.20
N ALA A 38 9.01 8.16 0.95
CA ALA A 38 8.97 9.60 0.66
C ALA A 38 8.48 9.92 -0.77
N ARG A 39 8.60 8.98 -1.72
CA ARG A 39 8.32 9.19 -3.13
C ARG A 39 6.96 9.84 -3.44
N PRO A 40 5.84 9.43 -2.82
CA PRO A 40 4.52 10.05 -3.07
C PRO A 40 4.44 11.55 -2.74
N ARG A 41 5.36 12.05 -1.92
CA ARG A 41 5.43 13.47 -1.50
C ARG A 41 6.37 14.30 -2.36
N ALA A 42 6.99 13.71 -3.38
CA ALA A 42 7.96 14.42 -4.21
C ALA A 42 7.31 15.59 -4.93
N THR A 43 8.02 16.71 -4.94
CA THR A 43 7.62 17.96 -5.62
C THR A 43 8.65 18.35 -6.65
N PHE A 44 8.22 19.09 -7.65
CA PHE A 44 9.09 19.75 -8.62
C PHE A 44 8.57 21.17 -8.88
N GLY A 45 9.42 22.16 -8.74
CA GLY A 45 9.03 23.56 -8.90
C GLY A 45 7.95 24.04 -7.92
N GLY A 46 7.81 23.38 -6.76
CA GLY A 46 6.79 23.69 -5.75
C GLY A 46 5.45 23.00 -5.96
N GLU A 47 5.30 22.22 -7.02
CA GLU A 47 4.09 21.46 -7.32
C GLU A 47 4.30 19.95 -7.07
N ASP A 48 3.24 19.26 -6.69
CA ASP A 48 3.27 17.81 -6.49
C ASP A 48 3.62 17.07 -7.80
N LEU A 49 4.67 16.25 -7.75
CA LEU A 49 5.06 15.40 -8.89
C LEU A 49 4.00 14.35 -9.19
N TYR A 50 3.25 13.94 -8.15
CA TYR A 50 2.15 12.98 -8.21
C TYR A 50 0.88 13.69 -7.74
N PRO A 51 0.05 14.26 -8.65
CA PRO A 51 -1.00 15.21 -8.27
C PRO A 51 -2.24 14.57 -7.63
N ASP A 52 -2.51 13.30 -7.89
CA ASP A 52 -3.69 12.59 -7.39
C ASP A 52 -3.36 11.35 -6.55
N LEU A 53 -4.36 10.80 -5.87
CA LEU A 53 -4.21 9.63 -5.00
C LEU A 53 -3.68 8.41 -5.77
N ALA A 54 -4.13 8.22 -7.01
CA ALA A 54 -3.72 7.09 -7.84
C ALA A 54 -2.24 7.17 -8.22
N SER A 55 -1.76 8.33 -8.64
CA SER A 55 -0.35 8.55 -8.96
C SER A 55 0.55 8.44 -7.72
N LYS A 56 0.08 8.90 -6.55
CA LYS A 56 0.80 8.74 -5.28
C LYS A 56 0.88 7.27 -4.85
N ALA A 57 -0.21 6.51 -4.96
CA ALA A 57 -0.24 5.06 -4.67
C ALA A 57 0.69 4.29 -5.61
N ALA A 58 0.67 4.62 -6.91
CA ALA A 58 1.56 4.04 -7.90
C ALA A 58 3.04 4.33 -7.62
N ALA A 59 3.37 5.57 -7.25
CA ALA A 59 4.73 5.96 -6.89
C ALA A 59 5.24 5.18 -5.67
N LEU A 60 4.39 4.99 -4.65
CA LEU A 60 4.73 4.20 -3.46
C LEU A 60 4.98 2.73 -3.81
N MET A 61 4.01 2.09 -4.48
CA MET A 61 4.10 0.68 -4.87
C MET A 61 5.30 0.41 -5.76
N HIS A 62 5.43 1.17 -6.85
CA HIS A 62 6.52 1.02 -7.80
C HIS A 62 7.89 1.16 -7.13
N SER A 63 8.06 2.18 -6.29
CA SER A 63 9.34 2.40 -5.59
C SER A 63 9.65 1.29 -4.59
N LEU A 64 8.67 0.80 -3.81
CA LEU A 64 8.89 -0.32 -2.89
C LEU A 64 9.24 -1.62 -3.63
N VAL A 65 8.58 -1.88 -4.75
CA VAL A 65 8.85 -3.07 -5.57
C VAL A 65 10.23 -2.98 -6.23
N MET A 66 10.55 -1.86 -6.86
CA MET A 66 11.76 -1.72 -7.69
C MET A 66 13.03 -1.43 -6.89
N ASN A 67 12.93 -0.72 -5.77
CA ASN A 67 14.10 -0.42 -4.92
C ASN A 67 14.57 -1.62 -4.09
N HIS A 68 13.76 -2.66 -3.97
CA HIS A 68 14.06 -3.86 -3.19
C HIS A 68 14.61 -3.56 -1.77
N PRO A 69 13.92 -2.77 -0.93
CA PRO A 69 14.45 -2.39 0.38
C PRO A 69 14.53 -3.56 1.37
N PHE A 70 13.77 -4.63 1.15
CA PHE A 70 13.77 -5.82 2.00
C PHE A 70 14.54 -6.98 1.38
N VAL A 71 14.95 -7.92 2.22
CA VAL A 71 15.59 -9.18 1.78
C VAL A 71 14.62 -9.99 0.91
N ASP A 72 13.34 -10.02 1.30
CA ASP A 72 12.26 -10.72 0.59
C ASP A 72 10.93 -10.00 0.82
N GLY A 73 9.91 -10.35 0.02
CA GLY A 73 8.55 -9.83 0.18
C GLY A 73 8.30 -8.44 -0.40
N ASN A 74 9.24 -7.87 -1.18
CA ASN A 74 9.11 -6.50 -1.74
C ASN A 74 7.86 -6.32 -2.60
N LYS A 75 7.46 -7.30 -3.40
CA LYS A 75 6.21 -7.24 -4.19
C LYS A 75 4.98 -7.18 -3.29
N ARG A 76 4.91 -8.09 -2.32
CA ARG A 76 3.78 -8.16 -1.38
C ARG A 76 3.65 -6.88 -0.56
N VAL A 77 4.74 -6.39 0.00
CA VAL A 77 4.72 -5.17 0.81
C VAL A 77 4.42 -3.94 -0.04
N GLY A 78 4.89 -3.89 -1.29
CA GLY A 78 4.58 -2.82 -2.23
C GLY A 78 3.09 -2.75 -2.53
N ALA A 79 2.47 -3.86 -2.91
CA ALA A 79 1.02 -3.97 -3.16
C ALA A 79 0.19 -3.61 -1.93
N MET A 80 0.51 -4.22 -0.79
CA MET A 80 -0.20 -3.97 0.48
C MET A 80 -0.05 -2.53 0.97
N SER A 81 1.11 -1.90 0.76
CA SER A 81 1.32 -0.50 1.12
C SER A 81 0.49 0.44 0.25
N ALA A 82 0.36 0.17 -1.05
CA ALA A 82 -0.49 0.96 -1.93
C ALA A 82 -1.97 0.82 -1.57
N GLU A 83 -2.44 -0.39 -1.31
CA GLU A 83 -3.81 -0.65 -0.87
C GLU A 83 -4.11 0.07 0.44
N LEU A 84 -3.25 -0.09 1.46
CA LEU A 84 -3.39 0.59 2.73
C LEU A 84 -3.36 2.12 2.57
N PHE A 85 -2.48 2.65 1.69
CA PHE A 85 -2.42 4.08 1.41
C PHE A 85 -3.74 4.61 0.81
N ILE A 86 -4.36 3.85 -0.10
CA ILE A 86 -5.67 4.20 -0.67
C ILE A 86 -6.74 4.19 0.42
N GLU A 87 -6.75 3.16 1.26
CA GLU A 87 -7.74 2.97 2.32
C GLU A 87 -7.67 4.02 3.42
N VAL A 88 -6.48 4.40 3.90
CA VAL A 88 -6.34 5.45 4.92
C VAL A 88 -6.78 6.82 4.40
N ASN A 89 -6.85 6.97 3.08
CA ASN A 89 -7.39 8.15 2.41
C ASN A 89 -8.89 8.00 2.05
N GLU A 90 -9.60 7.07 2.70
CA GLU A 90 -11.05 6.89 2.62
C GLU A 90 -11.53 6.48 1.21
N ARG A 91 -10.70 5.74 0.48
CA ARG A 91 -11.01 5.21 -0.85
C ARG A 91 -10.88 3.69 -0.85
N GLY A 92 -11.62 3.02 -1.70
CA GLY A 92 -11.53 1.58 -1.93
C GLY A 92 -10.78 1.26 -3.21
N LEU A 93 -10.16 0.08 -3.27
CA LEU A 93 -9.58 -0.47 -4.47
C LEU A 93 -10.51 -1.57 -5.04
N LEU A 94 -11.05 -1.35 -6.24
CA LEU A 94 -11.90 -2.29 -6.97
C LEU A 94 -11.05 -3.18 -7.88
N ALA A 95 -10.37 -4.14 -7.29
CA ALA A 95 -9.61 -5.15 -8.01
C ALA A 95 -9.78 -6.51 -7.33
N ALA A 96 -9.82 -7.58 -8.10
CA ALA A 96 -9.71 -8.93 -7.56
C ALA A 96 -8.30 -9.16 -7.02
N ASP A 97 -8.16 -10.03 -6.01
CA ASP A 97 -6.84 -10.29 -5.39
C ASP A 97 -5.84 -10.82 -6.43
N GLU A 98 -6.29 -11.71 -7.34
CA GLU A 98 -5.47 -12.26 -8.42
C GLU A 98 -5.03 -11.18 -9.42
N GLU A 99 -5.93 -10.27 -9.80
CA GLU A 99 -5.62 -9.16 -10.70
C GLU A 99 -4.57 -8.23 -10.09
N PHE A 100 -4.69 -7.95 -8.80
CA PHE A 100 -3.74 -7.07 -8.11
C PHE A 100 -2.37 -7.76 -7.93
N GLU A 101 -2.35 -9.07 -7.68
CA GLU A 101 -1.10 -9.85 -7.65
C GLU A 101 -0.41 -9.85 -9.02
N ASP A 102 -1.14 -10.05 -10.12
CA ASP A 102 -0.60 -10.01 -11.49
C ASP A 102 0.03 -8.65 -11.81
N VAL A 103 -0.62 -7.56 -11.41
CA VAL A 103 -0.08 -6.20 -11.58
C VAL A 103 1.21 -6.01 -10.77
N ALA A 104 1.26 -6.51 -9.53
CA ALA A 104 2.47 -6.43 -8.70
C ALA A 104 3.64 -7.23 -9.33
N LEU A 105 3.34 -8.38 -9.92
CA LEU A 105 4.30 -9.18 -10.68
C LEU A 105 4.80 -8.45 -11.92
N ALA A 106 3.90 -7.82 -12.69
CA ALA A 106 4.25 -7.06 -13.89
C ALA A 106 5.16 -5.85 -13.56
N VAL A 107 4.87 -5.14 -12.46
CA VAL A 107 5.77 -4.09 -11.94
C VAL A 107 7.15 -4.65 -11.61
N ALA A 108 7.21 -5.78 -10.88
CA ALA A 108 8.49 -6.40 -10.50
C ALA A 108 9.34 -6.86 -11.69
N ARG A 109 8.68 -7.21 -12.80
CA ARG A 109 9.36 -7.57 -14.07
C ARG A 109 9.73 -6.37 -14.92
N GLY A 110 9.36 -5.15 -14.51
CA GLY A 110 9.58 -3.93 -15.30
C GLY A 110 8.66 -3.79 -16.51
N GLU A 111 7.58 -4.55 -16.57
CA GLU A 111 6.59 -4.53 -17.65
C GLU A 111 5.61 -3.34 -17.50
N ILE A 112 5.43 -2.84 -16.28
CA ILE A 112 4.56 -1.70 -15.95
C ILE A 112 5.40 -0.67 -15.21
N ASP A 113 5.45 0.55 -15.75
CA ASP A 113 6.07 1.71 -15.10
C ASP A 113 5.10 2.41 -14.12
N ALA A 114 5.59 3.40 -13.40
CA ALA A 114 4.79 4.11 -12.40
C ALA A 114 3.63 4.89 -13.03
N GLU A 115 3.75 5.37 -14.26
CA GLU A 115 2.71 6.11 -14.96
C GLU A 115 1.57 5.17 -15.39
N SER A 116 1.89 4.05 -16.00
CA SER A 116 0.93 3.01 -16.38
C SER A 116 0.23 2.42 -15.15
N LEU A 117 0.97 2.23 -14.05
CA LEU A 117 0.41 1.79 -12.77
C LEU A 117 -0.56 2.84 -12.19
N ALA A 118 -0.26 4.14 -12.32
CA ALA A 118 -1.17 5.21 -11.91
C ALA A 118 -2.48 5.20 -12.70
N ILE A 119 -2.42 4.93 -14.01
CA ILE A 119 -3.61 4.78 -14.85
C ILE A 119 -4.44 3.59 -14.37
N TRP A 120 -3.80 2.46 -14.10
CA TRP A 120 -4.46 1.26 -13.58
C TRP A 120 -5.19 1.53 -12.25
N PHE A 121 -4.55 2.21 -11.29
CA PHE A 121 -5.17 2.60 -10.02
C PHE A 121 -6.32 3.59 -10.21
N ARG A 122 -6.15 4.58 -11.11
CA ARG A 122 -7.18 5.61 -11.36
C ARG A 122 -8.49 5.01 -11.87
N GLN A 123 -8.41 3.93 -12.62
CA GLN A 123 -9.58 3.20 -13.11
C GLN A 123 -10.27 2.35 -12.03
N ARG A 124 -9.58 2.06 -10.90
CA ARG A 124 -10.02 1.11 -9.88
C ARG A 124 -10.20 1.70 -8.49
N ILE A 125 -9.77 2.92 -8.26
CA ILE A 125 -10.06 3.62 -7.00
C ILE A 125 -11.51 4.07 -7.02
N SER A 126 -12.30 3.59 -6.04
CA SER A 126 -13.69 3.98 -5.86
C SER A 126 -13.85 5.18 -4.94
N GLY A 127 -15.02 5.83 -4.99
CA GLY A 127 -15.39 6.92 -4.10
C GLY A 127 -15.65 6.49 -2.65
N GLU A 128 -15.84 5.18 -2.41
CA GLU A 128 -16.16 4.63 -1.09
C GLU A 128 -15.10 3.61 -0.67
N SER A 129 -14.61 3.73 0.56
CA SER A 129 -13.82 2.67 1.18
C SER A 129 -14.75 1.56 1.63
N TYR A 130 -14.47 0.31 1.23
CA TYR A 130 -15.21 -0.86 1.73
C TYR A 130 -15.12 -1.05 3.24
N LEU A 131 -14.17 -0.37 3.88
CA LEU A 131 -13.88 -0.44 5.29
C LEU A 131 -14.44 0.75 6.07
N ALA A 132 -14.91 1.80 5.39
CA ALA A 132 -15.40 3.03 6.03
C ALA A 132 -16.54 2.78 7.02
N GLU A 133 -17.31 1.71 6.84
CA GLU A 133 -18.43 1.32 7.71
C GLU A 133 -18.05 0.35 8.84
N SER A 134 -16.82 -0.20 8.84
CA SER A 134 -16.43 -1.14 9.89
C SER A 134 -15.84 -0.42 11.10
N ALA A 135 -16.36 -0.71 12.30
CA ALA A 135 -15.81 -0.18 13.54
C ALA A 135 -14.30 -0.51 13.71
N ASP A 136 -13.89 -1.70 13.23
CA ASP A 136 -12.49 -2.14 13.24
C ASP A 136 -11.60 -1.27 12.34
N TYR A 137 -12.14 -0.74 11.24
CA TYR A 137 -11.42 0.18 10.36
C TYR A 137 -11.25 1.56 10.97
N GLN A 138 -12.30 2.12 11.57
CA GLN A 138 -12.22 3.42 12.25
C GLN A 138 -11.19 3.37 13.38
N VAL A 139 -11.21 2.30 14.18
CA VAL A 139 -10.18 2.06 15.21
C VAL A 139 -8.79 1.93 14.58
N GLY A 140 -8.63 1.20 13.48
CA GLY A 140 -7.37 1.07 12.75
C GLY A 140 -6.87 2.41 12.21
N ARG A 141 -7.77 3.23 11.63
CA ARG A 141 -7.48 4.56 11.12
C ARG A 141 -7.07 5.55 12.21
N ASP A 142 -7.77 5.55 13.32
CA ASP A 142 -7.48 6.43 14.46
C ASP A 142 -6.12 6.05 15.08
N ARG A 143 -5.82 4.76 15.17
CA ARG A 143 -4.52 4.25 15.61
C ARG A 143 -3.37 4.58 14.64
N LEU A 144 -3.62 4.61 13.33
CA LEU A 144 -2.64 5.10 12.35
C LEU A 144 -2.31 6.58 12.53
N ARG A 145 -3.27 7.37 13.04
CA ARG A 145 -3.06 8.77 13.45
C ARG A 145 -2.24 8.89 14.74
N GLU A 146 -2.36 7.93 15.65
CA GLU A 146 -1.74 7.94 16.99
C GLU A 146 -0.34 7.30 17.08
N LYS A 147 0.33 7.01 16.01
CA LYS A 147 1.74 6.53 15.92
C LYS A 147 2.09 5.16 16.55
N HIS A 148 1.16 4.38 17.13
CA HIS A 148 1.59 3.29 18.03
C HIS A 148 0.95 1.90 17.86
N ASP A 149 0.19 1.56 16.78
CA ASP A 149 -0.53 0.28 16.76
C ASP A 149 -0.45 -0.56 15.44
N PRO A 150 -0.63 -1.90 15.52
CA PRO A 150 -0.48 -2.81 14.39
C PRO A 150 -1.54 -2.59 13.30
N ILE A 151 -1.11 -2.67 12.06
CA ILE A 151 -1.92 -2.47 10.87
C ILE A 151 -2.80 -3.70 10.63
N VAL A 152 -4.11 -3.49 10.52
CA VAL A 152 -5.05 -4.49 9.97
C VAL A 152 -5.18 -4.19 8.48
N THR A 153 -4.88 -5.16 7.62
CA THR A 153 -4.97 -4.99 6.17
C THR A 153 -6.39 -5.26 5.66
N SER A 154 -6.74 -4.70 4.50
CA SER A 154 -8.06 -4.89 3.88
C SER A 154 -8.35 -6.35 3.55
N ALA A 155 -7.34 -7.12 3.18
CA ALA A 155 -7.48 -8.56 2.94
C ALA A 155 -7.97 -9.30 4.20
N ASP A 156 -7.49 -8.90 5.38
CA ASP A 156 -7.96 -9.45 6.66
C ASP A 156 -9.38 -8.99 7.00
N SER A 157 -9.71 -7.76 6.66
CA SER A 157 -11.04 -7.18 6.86
C SER A 157 -12.08 -7.81 5.93
N ARG A 158 -11.76 -8.01 4.64
CA ARG A 158 -12.64 -8.69 3.66
C ARG A 158 -12.96 -10.13 4.10
N LYS A 159 -11.98 -10.88 4.60
CA LYS A 159 -12.19 -12.24 5.12
C LYS A 159 -13.06 -12.26 6.38
N ARG A 160 -12.97 -11.26 7.26
CA ARG A 160 -13.83 -11.11 8.44
C ARG A 160 -15.27 -10.81 8.06
N ILE A 161 -15.50 -9.91 7.09
CA ILE A 161 -16.84 -9.56 6.59
C ILE A 161 -17.48 -10.75 5.89
N ALA A 162 -16.75 -11.51 5.07
CA ALA A 162 -17.24 -12.70 4.40
C ALA A 162 -17.64 -13.83 5.39
N ARG A 163 -16.98 -13.92 6.56
CA ARG A 163 -17.34 -14.88 7.64
C ARG A 163 -18.55 -14.46 8.46
N ARG A 164 -18.91 -13.17 8.52
CA ARG A 164 -20.12 -12.69 9.23
C ARG A 164 -21.41 -12.80 8.42
N LYS A 165 -21.32 -13.00 7.10
CA LYS A 165 -22.48 -13.18 6.21
C LYS A 165 -22.88 -14.64 5.99
N ARG A 166 -22.24 -15.59 6.69
CA ARG A 166 -22.62 -17.01 6.78
C ARG A 166 -23.12 -17.33 8.20
#